data_6a40dca92089b735eb3f6f2ab3499a24
#
_entry.id   6a40dca92089b735eb3f6f2ab3499a24
#
_cell.length_a   1.000
_cell.length_b   1.000
_cell.length_c   1.000
_cell.angle_alpha   90.00
_cell.angle_beta   90.00
_cell.angle_gamma   90.00
#
_symmetry.space_group_name_H-M   'P 1'
#
loop_
_entity.id
_entity.type
_entity.pdbx_description
1 polymer ?
#
loop_
_entity_poly.entity_id
_entity_poly.type
_entity_poly.pdbx_seq_one_letter_code
_entity_poly.pdbx_strand_id
1 'polypeptide(L)'
;MKKTDLGQELLILLLLLMPMAYLGIIWPSMPDLFPNNFSVTGIPERLGTKSDFLLLMTFLYLTNVMLYFLFRYLPRVDEKEFPEANLHLQRQQYYRIRFSIHIYLAVFTGVIIFMVSHGRALIMERWVFTGVGILITVIGLYLRKLHPNYFVGVRTPWTLQSNEIWEQTHLMAGNLWMWTGLITILAGFFLPVVTGVFLLLFIGAILAALPFIYSFRLYHTDQG
;
A
#
# COMPACT_ATOMS: atom_id res chain seq x y z
N MET A 1 -3.56 15.11 23.98
CA MET A 1 -2.52 14.54 23.09
C MET A 1 -1.20 14.56 23.83
N LYS A 2 -0.55 13.41 24.01
CA LYS A 2 0.81 13.35 24.60
C LYS A 2 1.80 13.96 23.59
N LYS A 3 2.90 14.56 24.05
CA LYS A 3 3.92 15.21 23.19
C LYS A 3 4.47 14.27 22.07
N THR A 4 4.56 12.97 22.32
CA THR A 4 4.96 11.95 21.35
C THR A 4 3.97 11.81 20.17
N ASP A 5 2.67 12.00 20.40
CA ASP A 5 1.67 11.90 19.36
C ASP A 5 1.74 13.06 18.36
N LEU A 6 2.11 14.27 18.85
CA LEU A 6 2.23 15.46 18.00
C LEU A 6 3.39 15.34 17.00
N GLY A 7 4.57 14.87 17.44
CA GLY A 7 5.72 14.67 16.55
C GLY A 7 5.46 13.63 15.47
N GLN A 8 4.77 12.55 15.83
CA GLN A 8 4.36 11.50 14.88
C GLN A 8 3.36 12.03 13.85
N GLU A 9 2.38 12.83 14.28
CA GLU A 9 1.43 13.46 13.37
C GLU A 9 2.09 14.44 12.42
N LEU A 10 2.99 15.29 12.92
CA LEU A 10 3.73 16.25 12.10
C LEU A 10 4.58 15.54 11.05
N LEU A 11 5.22 14.41 11.39
CA LEU A 11 6.00 13.63 10.45
C LEU A 11 5.15 13.06 9.31
N ILE A 12 3.98 12.50 9.62
CA ILE A 12 3.06 11.98 8.59
C ILE A 12 2.51 13.10 7.71
N LEU A 13 2.14 14.24 8.31
CA LEU A 13 1.70 15.41 7.53
C LEU A 13 2.80 15.94 6.59
N LEU A 14 4.05 15.94 7.05
CA LEU A 14 5.20 16.30 6.20
C LEU A 14 5.34 15.33 5.03
N LEU A 15 5.25 14.02 5.26
CA LEU A 15 5.28 13.01 4.19
C LEU A 15 4.13 13.17 3.20
N LEU A 16 2.95 13.56 3.68
CA LEU A 16 1.78 13.79 2.84
C LEU A 16 1.95 15.03 1.96
N LEU A 17 2.53 16.10 2.48
CA LEU A 17 2.67 17.38 1.76
C LEU A 17 3.91 17.42 0.85
N MET A 18 4.98 16.69 1.18
CA MET A 18 6.28 16.75 0.50
C MET A 18 6.20 16.51 -1.03
N PRO A 19 5.46 15.50 -1.55
CA PRO A 19 5.40 15.29 -2.99
C PRO A 19 4.73 16.44 -3.75
N MET A 20 3.68 17.05 -3.18
CA MET A 20 2.99 18.18 -3.80
C MET A 20 3.82 19.47 -3.72
N ALA A 21 4.55 19.67 -2.61
CA ALA A 21 5.51 20.77 -2.52
C ALA A 21 6.63 20.61 -3.56
N TYR A 22 7.17 19.40 -3.72
CA TYR A 22 8.15 19.09 -4.76
C TYR A 22 7.58 19.37 -6.17
N LEU A 23 6.36 18.90 -6.47
CA LEU A 23 5.68 19.19 -7.73
C LEU A 23 5.55 20.68 -7.96
N GLY A 24 5.15 21.46 -6.95
CA GLY A 24 5.02 22.92 -7.05
C GLY A 24 6.34 23.61 -7.40
N ILE A 25 7.45 23.16 -6.79
CA ILE A 25 8.78 23.72 -7.06
C ILE A 25 9.22 23.45 -8.49
N ILE A 26 9.03 22.24 -9.02
CA ILE A 26 9.50 21.87 -10.34
C ILE A 26 8.50 22.19 -11.46
N TRP A 27 7.27 22.60 -11.11
CA TRP A 27 6.19 22.86 -12.06
C TRP A 27 6.57 23.77 -13.24
N PRO A 28 7.30 24.89 -13.03
CA PRO A 28 7.72 25.75 -14.14
C PRO A 28 8.66 25.06 -15.13
N SER A 29 9.48 24.11 -14.67
CA SER A 29 10.46 23.39 -15.48
C SER A 29 9.92 22.09 -16.10
N MET A 30 8.67 21.72 -15.80
CA MET A 30 8.09 20.51 -16.37
C MET A 30 7.78 20.67 -17.86
N PRO A 31 8.00 19.65 -18.69
CA PRO A 31 7.63 19.66 -20.09
C PRO A 31 6.10 19.78 -20.24
N ASP A 32 5.65 20.51 -21.26
CA ASP A 32 4.21 20.68 -21.55
C ASP A 32 3.56 19.40 -22.07
N LEU A 33 4.36 18.56 -22.74
CA LEU A 33 3.98 17.26 -23.26
C LEU A 33 4.96 16.19 -22.77
N PHE A 34 4.44 15.05 -22.34
CA PHE A 34 5.24 13.90 -21.94
C PHE A 34 4.57 12.60 -22.41
N PRO A 35 5.34 11.53 -22.64
CA PRO A 35 4.78 10.25 -23.04
C PRO A 35 3.82 9.71 -21.97
N ASN A 36 2.56 9.46 -22.36
CA ASN A 36 1.50 9.00 -21.47
C ASN A 36 1.18 7.51 -21.67
N ASN A 37 1.32 7.03 -22.91
CA ASN A 37 1.14 5.62 -23.27
C ASN A 37 2.31 5.16 -24.14
N PHE A 38 2.69 3.91 -23.97
CA PHE A 38 3.74 3.25 -24.76
C PHE A 38 3.21 2.00 -25.42
N SER A 39 3.65 1.74 -26.64
CA SER A 39 3.44 0.46 -27.32
C SER A 39 4.19 -0.67 -26.59
N VAL A 40 3.87 -1.90 -26.91
CA VAL A 40 4.60 -3.09 -26.43
C VAL A 40 6.10 -3.01 -26.76
N THR A 41 6.46 -2.26 -27.81
CA THR A 41 7.83 -2.01 -28.25
C THR A 41 8.51 -0.83 -27.56
N GLY A 42 7.83 -0.14 -26.64
CA GLY A 42 8.37 1.01 -25.90
C GLY A 42 8.33 2.34 -26.67
N ILE A 43 7.62 2.41 -27.81
CA ILE A 43 7.43 3.65 -28.57
C ILE A 43 6.27 4.44 -27.95
N PRO A 44 6.40 5.76 -27.73
CA PRO A 44 5.30 6.58 -27.24
C PRO A 44 4.14 6.58 -28.23
N GLU A 45 2.98 6.09 -27.82
CA GLU A 45 1.76 6.08 -28.66
C GLU A 45 0.90 7.32 -28.41
N ARG A 46 0.99 7.88 -27.21
CA ARG A 46 0.19 9.05 -26.83
C ARG A 46 1.00 9.98 -25.94
N LEU A 47 0.85 11.27 -26.19
CA LEU A 47 1.40 12.31 -25.33
C LEU A 47 0.31 12.80 -24.36
N GLY A 48 0.63 12.86 -23.08
CA GLY A 48 -0.17 13.50 -22.05
C GLY A 48 0.21 14.97 -21.92
N THR A 49 -0.73 15.77 -21.48
CA THR A 49 -0.51 17.17 -21.19
C THR A 49 -0.12 17.38 -19.74
N LYS A 50 0.51 18.53 -19.45
CA LYS A 50 0.81 18.97 -18.09
C LYS A 50 -0.44 19.00 -17.19
N SER A 51 -1.61 19.34 -17.78
CA SER A 51 -2.90 19.33 -17.07
C SER A 51 -3.36 17.92 -16.71
N ASP A 52 -3.19 16.94 -17.61
CA ASP A 52 -3.54 15.55 -17.33
C ASP A 52 -2.70 15.00 -16.18
N PHE A 53 -1.41 15.35 -16.16
CA PHE A 53 -0.52 14.98 -15.07
C PHE A 53 -0.92 15.62 -13.73
N LEU A 54 -1.29 16.90 -13.74
CA LEU A 54 -1.78 17.59 -12.55
C LEU A 54 -3.06 16.93 -12.02
N LEU A 55 -3.98 16.55 -12.90
CA LEU A 55 -5.21 15.85 -12.52
C LEU A 55 -4.89 14.50 -11.84
N LEU A 56 -3.98 13.72 -12.41
CA LEU A 56 -3.53 12.45 -11.84
C LEU A 56 -2.89 12.65 -10.46
N MET A 57 -1.98 13.63 -10.33
CA MET A 57 -1.32 13.92 -9.04
C MET A 57 -2.32 14.41 -7.99
N THR A 58 -3.29 15.21 -8.38
CA THR A 58 -4.37 15.67 -7.49
C THR A 58 -5.19 14.48 -6.99
N PHE A 59 -5.56 13.56 -7.87
CA PHE A 59 -6.29 12.35 -7.49
C PHE A 59 -5.49 11.48 -6.50
N LEU A 60 -4.20 11.24 -6.77
CA LEU A 60 -3.32 10.50 -5.86
C LEU A 60 -3.17 11.19 -4.51
N TYR A 61 -3.06 12.53 -4.52
CA TYR A 61 -3.00 13.31 -3.30
C TYR A 61 -4.28 13.22 -2.46
N LEU A 62 -5.44 13.38 -3.08
CA LEU A 62 -6.73 13.24 -2.41
C LEU A 62 -6.91 11.83 -1.83
N THR A 63 -6.49 10.80 -2.56
CA THR A 63 -6.51 9.42 -2.08
C THR A 63 -5.60 9.28 -0.84
N ASN A 64 -4.40 9.86 -0.86
CA ASN A 64 -3.49 9.83 0.26
C ASN A 64 -4.06 10.59 1.50
N VAL A 65 -4.71 11.74 1.28
CA VAL A 65 -5.42 12.49 2.34
C VAL A 65 -6.56 11.65 2.92
N MET A 66 -7.34 10.98 2.07
CA MET A 66 -8.41 10.08 2.53
C MET A 66 -7.85 8.95 3.40
N LEU A 67 -6.75 8.31 2.98
CA LEU A 67 -6.07 7.27 3.76
C LEU A 67 -5.54 7.81 5.09
N TYR A 68 -5.00 9.05 5.10
CA TYR A 68 -4.57 9.71 6.34
C TYR A 68 -5.72 9.81 7.36
N PHE A 69 -6.88 10.30 6.95
CA PHE A 69 -8.03 10.38 7.84
C PHE A 69 -8.54 9.01 8.25
N LEU A 70 -8.66 8.08 7.30
CA LEU A 70 -9.08 6.71 7.58
C LEU A 70 -8.23 6.09 8.71
N PHE A 71 -6.92 6.02 8.54
CA PHE A 71 -6.02 5.42 9.52
C PHE A 71 -5.83 6.24 10.79
N ARG A 72 -6.18 7.52 10.78
CA ARG A 72 -6.21 8.35 11.99
C ARG A 72 -7.40 8.04 12.88
N TYR A 73 -8.56 7.77 12.28
CA TYR A 73 -9.80 7.52 13.03
C TYR A 73 -10.01 6.04 13.39
N LEU A 74 -9.45 5.14 12.61
CA LEU A 74 -9.57 3.69 12.79
C LEU A 74 -9.26 3.21 14.22
N PRO A 75 -8.16 3.63 14.88
CA PRO A 75 -7.85 3.18 16.24
C PRO A 75 -8.91 3.55 17.27
N ARG A 76 -9.62 4.67 17.07
CA ARG A 76 -10.68 5.12 17.99
C ARG A 76 -11.93 4.24 17.95
N VAL A 77 -12.19 3.65 16.78
CA VAL A 77 -13.32 2.73 16.60
C VAL A 77 -12.95 1.36 17.18
N ASP A 78 -11.72 0.91 16.93
CA ASP A 78 -11.18 -0.34 17.47
C ASP A 78 -11.16 -0.34 19.02
N GLU A 79 -10.77 0.77 19.64
CA GLU A 79 -10.78 0.95 21.11
C GLU A 79 -12.18 0.83 21.72
N LYS A 80 -13.23 1.19 20.99
CA LYS A 80 -14.62 1.09 21.48
C LYS A 80 -15.14 -0.35 21.42
N GLU A 81 -14.75 -1.10 20.39
CA GLU A 81 -15.19 -2.47 20.17
C GLU A 81 -14.40 -3.49 21.02
N PHE A 82 -13.12 -3.20 21.34
CA PHE A 82 -12.24 -4.06 22.12
C PHE A 82 -11.57 -3.30 23.27
N PRO A 83 -12.32 -2.92 24.32
CA PRO A 83 -11.78 -2.09 25.42
C PRO A 83 -10.71 -2.79 26.25
N GLU A 84 -10.68 -4.13 26.27
CA GLU A 84 -9.70 -4.94 27.05
C GLU A 84 -8.39 -5.19 26.28
N ALA A 85 -8.33 -4.86 25.00
CA ALA A 85 -7.13 -5.03 24.19
C ALA A 85 -5.99 -4.13 24.69
N ASN A 86 -4.74 -4.59 24.51
CA ASN A 86 -3.56 -3.82 24.90
C ASN A 86 -3.40 -2.56 24.03
N LEU A 87 -4.09 -1.49 24.41
CA LEU A 87 -4.23 -0.22 23.68
C LEU A 87 -2.88 0.39 23.25
N HIS A 88 -1.82 0.21 24.05
CA HIS A 88 -0.50 0.73 23.70
C HIS A 88 0.13 0.02 22.51
N LEU A 89 0.04 -1.31 22.45
CA LEU A 89 0.56 -2.11 21.34
C LEU A 89 -0.25 -1.86 20.07
N GLN A 90 -1.57 -1.80 20.17
CA GLN A 90 -2.45 -1.52 19.04
C GLN A 90 -2.18 -0.12 18.45
N ARG A 91 -2.13 0.93 19.26
CA ARG A 91 -1.81 2.29 18.80
C ARG A 91 -0.46 2.36 18.11
N GLN A 92 0.56 1.67 18.64
CA GLN A 92 1.88 1.62 18.02
C GLN A 92 1.86 0.88 16.67
N GLN A 93 1.08 -0.20 16.55
CA GLN A 93 0.89 -0.92 15.27
C GLN A 93 0.20 -0.04 14.24
N TYR A 94 -0.92 0.60 14.59
CA TYR A 94 -1.62 1.52 13.69
C TYR A 94 -0.73 2.67 13.23
N TYR A 95 0.08 3.23 14.12
CA TYR A 95 1.05 4.25 13.74
C TYR A 95 2.08 3.72 12.75
N ARG A 96 2.67 2.56 12.99
CA ARG A 96 3.66 1.95 12.08
C ARG A 96 3.07 1.67 10.71
N ILE A 97 1.86 1.09 10.64
CA ILE A 97 1.17 0.83 9.37
C ILE A 97 0.92 2.16 8.63
N ARG A 98 0.35 3.14 9.32
CA ARG A 98 0.06 4.46 8.79
C ARG A 98 1.34 5.14 8.27
N PHE A 99 2.40 5.15 9.06
CA PHE A 99 3.70 5.70 8.67
C PHE A 99 4.27 5.00 7.44
N SER A 100 4.24 3.66 7.39
CA SER A 100 4.76 2.89 6.25
C SER A 100 3.97 3.15 4.96
N ILE A 101 2.66 3.30 5.04
CA ILE A 101 1.83 3.64 3.89
C ILE A 101 2.17 5.04 3.37
N HIS A 102 2.27 6.04 4.25
CA HIS A 102 2.52 7.42 3.83
C HIS A 102 3.94 7.63 3.33
N ILE A 103 4.97 7.00 3.93
CA ILE A 103 6.33 7.06 3.39
C ILE A 103 6.41 6.38 2.02
N TYR A 104 5.75 5.22 1.85
CA TYR A 104 5.66 4.56 0.56
C TYR A 104 5.03 5.47 -0.50
N LEU A 105 3.85 6.04 -0.21
CA LEU A 105 3.16 6.92 -1.14
C LEU A 105 3.95 8.20 -1.43
N ALA A 106 4.63 8.78 -0.45
CA ALA A 106 5.48 9.96 -0.64
C ALA A 106 6.66 9.66 -1.58
N VAL A 107 7.37 8.56 -1.34
CA VAL A 107 8.51 8.15 -2.18
C VAL A 107 8.02 7.77 -3.58
N PHE A 108 6.96 6.98 -3.68
CA PHE A 108 6.42 6.54 -4.97
C PHE A 108 5.94 7.72 -5.82
N THR A 109 5.15 8.63 -5.23
CA THR A 109 4.70 9.84 -5.93
C THR A 109 5.89 10.76 -6.29
N GLY A 110 6.86 10.93 -5.39
CA GLY A 110 8.06 11.70 -5.66
C GLY A 110 8.89 11.14 -6.82
N VAL A 111 9.04 9.82 -6.90
CA VAL A 111 9.70 9.13 -8.02
C VAL A 111 8.96 9.37 -9.33
N ILE A 112 7.62 9.26 -9.33
CA ILE A 112 6.80 9.54 -10.53
C ILE A 112 7.02 10.98 -11.00
N ILE A 113 6.93 11.95 -10.10
CA ILE A 113 7.14 13.38 -10.42
C ILE A 113 8.54 13.60 -11.00
N PHE A 114 9.58 13.03 -10.36
CA PHE A 114 10.97 13.12 -10.82
C PHE A 114 11.13 12.54 -12.22
N MET A 115 10.55 11.39 -12.50
CA MET A 115 10.69 10.72 -13.80
C MET A 115 9.99 11.50 -14.92
N VAL A 116 8.77 11.97 -14.66
CA VAL A 116 8.02 12.77 -15.65
C VAL A 116 8.73 14.10 -15.93
N SER A 117 9.29 14.77 -14.91
CA SER A 117 10.02 16.02 -15.09
C SER A 117 11.29 15.87 -15.94
N HIS A 118 11.87 14.65 -16.00
CA HIS A 118 13.06 14.36 -16.82
C HIS A 118 12.72 13.66 -18.15
N GLY A 119 11.45 13.58 -18.53
CA GLY A 119 11.02 12.93 -19.77
C GLY A 119 11.29 11.41 -19.83
N ARG A 120 11.53 10.77 -18.67
CA ARG A 120 11.87 9.34 -18.57
C ARG A 120 10.66 8.43 -18.34
N ALA A 121 9.55 8.68 -19.01
CA ALA A 121 8.31 7.93 -18.79
C ALA A 121 8.42 6.42 -19.07
N LEU A 122 9.33 5.96 -19.94
CA LEU A 122 9.59 4.54 -20.24
C LEU A 122 9.93 3.67 -19.01
N ILE A 123 10.49 4.28 -17.97
CA ILE A 123 10.87 3.58 -16.75
C ILE A 123 9.66 3.46 -15.80
N MET A 124 8.63 4.30 -15.95
CA MET A 124 7.45 4.34 -15.07
C MET A 124 6.72 3.00 -14.98
N GLU A 125 6.56 2.31 -16.10
CA GLU A 125 5.82 1.04 -16.16
C GLU A 125 6.45 -0.04 -15.29
N ARG A 126 7.78 -0.19 -15.34
CA ARG A 126 8.53 -1.17 -14.54
C ARG A 126 8.54 -0.82 -13.06
N TRP A 127 8.64 0.47 -12.74
CA TRP A 127 8.62 0.96 -11.36
C TRP A 127 7.26 0.79 -10.69
N VAL A 128 6.16 0.79 -11.43
CA VAL A 128 4.83 0.49 -10.86
C VAL A 128 4.82 -0.91 -10.25
N PHE A 129 5.32 -1.92 -10.97
CA PHE A 129 5.37 -3.30 -10.44
C PHE A 129 6.34 -3.42 -9.25
N THR A 130 7.49 -2.75 -9.33
CA THR A 130 8.42 -2.68 -8.20
C THR A 130 7.75 -2.03 -6.99
N GLY A 131 7.06 -0.91 -7.18
CA GLY A 131 6.33 -0.23 -6.13
C GLY A 131 5.23 -1.10 -5.52
N VAL A 132 4.39 -1.72 -6.34
CA VAL A 132 3.34 -2.64 -5.88
C VAL A 132 3.95 -3.84 -5.14
N GLY A 133 5.03 -4.42 -5.66
CA GLY A 133 5.73 -5.52 -5.01
C GLY A 133 6.30 -5.14 -3.64
N ILE A 134 6.89 -3.95 -3.50
CA ILE A 134 7.35 -3.41 -2.21
C ILE A 134 6.16 -3.28 -1.25
N LEU A 135 5.04 -2.72 -1.71
CA LEU A 135 3.84 -2.56 -0.89
C LEU A 135 3.31 -3.90 -0.40
N ILE A 136 3.18 -4.89 -1.30
CA ILE A 136 2.74 -6.25 -0.95
C ILE A 136 3.71 -6.87 0.06
N THR A 137 5.03 -6.74 -0.14
CA THR A 137 6.05 -7.25 0.79
C THR A 137 5.92 -6.64 2.18
N VAL A 138 5.78 -5.31 2.25
CA VAL A 138 5.63 -4.59 3.52
C VAL A 138 4.36 -5.00 4.24
N ILE A 139 3.23 -5.09 3.53
CA ILE A 139 1.98 -5.60 4.11
C ILE A 139 2.19 -7.02 4.67
N GLY A 140 2.84 -7.91 3.92
CA GLY A 140 3.16 -9.25 4.36
C GLY A 140 3.96 -9.30 5.66
N LEU A 141 4.98 -8.46 5.77
CA LEU A 141 5.79 -8.34 7.00
C LEU A 141 4.97 -7.86 8.21
N TYR A 142 3.99 -6.96 8.00
CA TYR A 142 3.09 -6.50 9.07
C TYR A 142 2.06 -7.55 9.46
N LEU A 143 1.48 -8.26 8.50
CA LEU A 143 0.50 -9.32 8.78
C LEU A 143 1.05 -10.38 9.73
N ARG A 144 2.32 -10.76 9.61
CA ARG A 144 2.98 -11.76 10.48
C ARG A 144 3.00 -11.39 11.97
N LYS A 145 2.89 -10.11 12.29
CA LYS A 145 3.00 -9.56 13.65
C LYS A 145 1.71 -8.90 14.11
N LEU A 146 0.63 -9.09 13.36
CA LEU A 146 -0.63 -8.42 13.61
C LEU A 146 -1.39 -9.10 14.74
N HIS A 147 -1.60 -8.38 15.85
CA HIS A 147 -2.47 -8.83 16.92
C HIS A 147 -3.94 -8.71 16.53
N PRO A 148 -4.83 -9.52 17.16
CA PRO A 148 -6.26 -9.43 16.94
C PRO A 148 -6.78 -7.99 17.07
N ASN A 149 -7.51 -7.54 16.05
CA ASN A 149 -8.10 -6.20 15.98
C ASN A 149 -9.32 -6.20 15.08
N TYR A 150 -10.12 -5.13 15.11
CA TYR A 150 -11.40 -5.08 14.39
C TYR A 150 -11.28 -4.71 12.91
N PHE A 151 -10.21 -4.03 12.45
CA PHE A 151 -10.20 -3.42 11.11
C PHE A 151 -9.17 -3.96 10.14
N VAL A 152 -8.05 -4.51 10.62
CA VAL A 152 -6.92 -4.85 9.77
C VAL A 152 -6.65 -6.34 9.83
N GLY A 153 -6.43 -6.95 8.67
CA GLY A 153 -6.06 -8.38 8.56
C GLY A 153 -7.11 -9.25 7.90
N VAL A 154 -6.90 -10.55 7.97
CA VAL A 154 -7.80 -11.59 7.46
C VAL A 154 -8.92 -11.82 8.48
N ARG A 155 -10.06 -11.22 8.22
CA ARG A 155 -11.19 -11.17 9.16
C ARG A 155 -12.30 -12.11 8.71
N THR A 156 -12.31 -13.26 9.29
CA THR A 156 -13.38 -14.25 9.13
C THR A 156 -14.09 -14.43 10.49
N PRO A 157 -15.32 -14.95 10.53
CA PRO A 157 -15.99 -15.21 11.81
C PRO A 157 -15.17 -16.02 12.76
N TRP A 158 -14.39 -16.98 12.27
CA TRP A 158 -13.57 -17.88 13.08
C TRP A 158 -12.21 -17.26 13.48
N THR A 159 -11.59 -16.43 12.66
CA THR A 159 -10.37 -15.70 13.08
C THR A 159 -10.65 -14.69 14.19
N LEU A 160 -11.86 -14.14 14.24
CA LEU A 160 -12.27 -13.20 15.30
C LEU A 160 -12.67 -13.90 16.61
N GLN A 161 -12.99 -15.20 16.56
CA GLN A 161 -13.40 -15.99 17.74
C GLN A 161 -12.22 -16.66 18.42
N SER A 162 -11.11 -16.92 17.70
CA SER A 162 -9.95 -17.65 18.22
C SER A 162 -8.65 -16.91 17.94
N ASN A 163 -7.91 -16.59 19.00
CA ASN A 163 -6.58 -15.97 18.87
C ASN A 163 -5.60 -16.91 18.17
N GLU A 164 -5.70 -18.22 18.37
CA GLU A 164 -4.83 -19.20 17.73
C GLU A 164 -5.07 -19.24 16.21
N ILE A 165 -6.35 -19.31 15.77
CA ILE A 165 -6.70 -19.26 14.36
C ILE A 165 -6.26 -17.92 13.74
N TRP A 166 -6.39 -16.82 14.50
CA TRP A 166 -5.90 -15.52 14.08
C TRP A 166 -4.40 -15.54 13.79
N GLU A 167 -3.59 -15.95 14.77
CA GLU A 167 -2.13 -15.95 14.67
C GLU A 167 -1.64 -16.85 13.53
N GLN A 168 -2.13 -18.08 13.44
CA GLN A 168 -1.75 -19.01 12.38
C GLN A 168 -2.13 -18.50 10.99
N THR A 169 -3.34 -17.95 10.84
CA THR A 169 -3.80 -17.39 9.57
C THR A 169 -2.96 -16.19 9.16
N HIS A 170 -2.65 -15.27 10.07
CA HIS A 170 -1.87 -14.08 9.77
C HIS A 170 -0.39 -14.38 9.53
N LEU A 171 0.16 -15.41 10.19
CA LEU A 171 1.51 -15.89 9.90
C LEU A 171 1.60 -16.47 8.49
N MET A 172 0.64 -17.31 8.10
CA MET A 172 0.56 -17.89 6.74
C MET A 172 0.34 -16.80 5.69
N ALA A 173 -0.66 -15.94 5.88
CA ALA A 173 -0.95 -14.83 4.99
C ALA A 173 0.26 -13.91 4.82
N GLY A 174 0.91 -13.54 5.91
CA GLY A 174 2.09 -12.68 5.89
C GLY A 174 3.27 -13.27 5.13
N ASN A 175 3.53 -14.56 5.28
CA ASN A 175 4.55 -15.26 4.49
C ASN A 175 4.18 -15.27 3.00
N LEU A 176 2.93 -15.61 2.67
CA LEU A 176 2.43 -15.62 1.31
C LEU A 176 2.58 -14.23 0.64
N TRP A 177 2.12 -13.17 1.31
CA TRP A 177 2.21 -11.81 0.80
C TRP A 177 3.66 -11.34 0.64
N MET A 178 4.51 -11.61 1.64
CA MET A 178 5.93 -11.22 1.60
C MET A 178 6.65 -11.84 0.39
N TRP A 179 6.54 -13.15 0.20
CA TRP A 179 7.21 -13.82 -0.91
C TRP A 179 6.63 -13.41 -2.27
N THR A 180 5.31 -13.28 -2.36
CA THR A 180 4.65 -12.81 -3.58
C THR A 180 5.10 -11.39 -3.94
N GLY A 181 5.22 -10.49 -2.96
CA GLY A 181 5.73 -9.15 -3.18
C GLY A 181 7.16 -9.14 -3.72
N LEU A 182 8.07 -9.94 -3.13
CA LEU A 182 9.44 -10.09 -3.62
C LEU A 182 9.50 -10.62 -5.06
N ILE A 183 8.68 -11.63 -5.38
CA ILE A 183 8.58 -12.16 -6.74
C ILE A 183 8.04 -11.08 -7.69
N THR A 184 7.04 -10.30 -7.28
CA THR A 184 6.48 -9.21 -8.08
C THR A 184 7.52 -8.12 -8.38
N ILE A 185 8.39 -7.77 -7.43
CA ILE A 185 9.51 -6.84 -7.64
C ILE A 185 10.41 -7.36 -8.75
N LEU A 186 10.82 -8.62 -8.67
CA LEU A 186 11.72 -9.22 -9.65
C LEU A 186 11.05 -9.36 -11.03
N ALA A 187 9.82 -9.87 -11.06
CA ALA A 187 9.05 -10.06 -12.29
C ALA A 187 8.75 -8.74 -13.00
N GLY A 188 8.56 -7.65 -12.25
CA GLY A 188 8.27 -6.32 -12.81
C GLY A 188 9.33 -5.78 -13.76
N PHE A 189 10.58 -6.24 -13.64
CA PHE A 189 11.64 -5.87 -14.58
C PHE A 189 11.54 -6.52 -15.94
N PHE A 190 10.81 -7.64 -16.06
CA PHE A 190 10.75 -8.47 -17.25
C PHE A 190 9.37 -8.48 -17.92
N LEU A 191 8.31 -8.15 -17.18
CA LEU A 191 6.94 -8.27 -17.66
C LEU A 191 6.49 -7.02 -18.43
N PRO A 192 5.81 -7.21 -19.59
CA PRO A 192 5.03 -6.14 -20.22
C PRO A 192 3.91 -5.67 -19.31
N VAL A 193 3.56 -4.37 -19.37
CA VAL A 193 2.56 -3.75 -18.45
C VAL A 193 1.22 -4.47 -18.50
N VAL A 194 0.68 -4.73 -19.68
CA VAL A 194 -0.63 -5.39 -19.81
C VAL A 194 -0.63 -6.76 -19.14
N THR A 195 0.37 -7.59 -19.44
CA THR A 195 0.54 -8.92 -18.84
C THR A 195 0.71 -8.80 -17.31
N GLY A 196 1.50 -7.83 -16.87
CA GLY A 196 1.75 -7.58 -15.45
C GLY A 196 0.49 -7.17 -14.69
N VAL A 197 -0.38 -6.34 -15.28
CA VAL A 197 -1.66 -5.95 -14.64
C VAL A 197 -2.57 -7.15 -14.46
N PHE A 198 -2.74 -7.99 -15.50
CA PHE A 198 -3.54 -9.23 -15.37
C PHE A 198 -2.96 -10.18 -14.31
N LEU A 199 -1.64 -10.31 -14.27
CA LEU A 199 -0.95 -11.12 -13.27
C LEU A 199 -1.20 -10.57 -11.86
N LEU A 200 -1.13 -9.24 -11.63
CA LEU A 200 -1.41 -8.62 -10.35
C LEU A 200 -2.85 -8.83 -9.90
N LEU A 201 -3.83 -8.77 -10.82
CA LEU A 201 -5.22 -9.08 -10.50
C LEU A 201 -5.39 -10.53 -10.05
N PHE A 202 -4.77 -11.47 -10.77
CA PHE A 202 -4.79 -12.89 -10.42
C PHE A 202 -4.09 -13.16 -9.09
N ILE A 203 -2.91 -12.58 -8.88
CA ILE A 203 -2.17 -12.65 -7.62
C ILE A 203 -3.03 -12.08 -6.48
N GLY A 204 -3.67 -10.92 -6.67
CA GLY A 204 -4.55 -10.30 -5.68
C GLY A 204 -5.69 -11.23 -5.24
N ALA A 205 -6.31 -11.93 -6.20
CA ALA A 205 -7.34 -12.92 -5.90
C ALA A 205 -6.79 -14.09 -5.05
N ILE A 206 -5.59 -14.60 -5.37
CA ILE A 206 -4.92 -15.66 -4.60
C ILE A 206 -4.58 -15.17 -3.19
N LEU A 207 -4.00 -13.98 -3.06
CA LEU A 207 -3.62 -13.38 -1.78
C LEU A 207 -4.82 -13.15 -0.84
N ALA A 208 -6.01 -12.96 -1.40
CA ALA A 208 -7.25 -12.86 -0.63
C ALA A 208 -7.84 -14.24 -0.32
N ALA A 209 -7.93 -15.12 -1.32
CA ALA A 209 -8.64 -16.41 -1.20
C ALA A 209 -7.90 -17.43 -0.33
N LEU A 210 -6.57 -17.56 -0.47
CA LEU A 210 -5.83 -18.59 0.26
C LEU A 210 -5.86 -18.42 1.78
N PRO A 211 -5.67 -17.22 2.36
CA PRO A 211 -5.82 -17.03 3.80
C PRO A 211 -7.24 -17.30 4.31
N PHE A 212 -8.26 -16.95 3.51
CA PHE A 212 -9.64 -17.26 3.85
C PHE A 212 -9.87 -18.77 3.93
N ILE A 213 -9.47 -19.53 2.90
CA ILE A 213 -9.60 -21.00 2.84
C ILE A 213 -8.79 -21.65 3.96
N TYR A 214 -7.59 -21.16 4.23
CA TYR A 214 -6.73 -21.69 5.30
C TYR A 214 -7.35 -21.51 6.68
N SER A 215 -7.87 -20.31 6.98
CA SER A 215 -8.55 -20.04 8.25
C SER A 215 -9.82 -20.88 8.44
N PHE A 216 -10.56 -21.15 7.36
CA PHE A 216 -11.72 -22.04 7.39
C PHE A 216 -11.32 -23.48 7.73
N ARG A 217 -10.24 -23.98 7.13
CA ARG A 217 -9.74 -25.32 7.44
C ARG A 217 -9.30 -25.46 8.89
N LEU A 218 -8.56 -24.48 9.43
CA LEU A 218 -8.15 -24.49 10.85
C LEU A 218 -9.37 -24.60 11.76
N TYR A 219 -10.40 -23.81 11.51
CA TYR A 219 -11.62 -23.81 12.31
C TYR A 219 -12.30 -25.20 12.36
N HIS A 220 -12.36 -25.90 11.23
CA HIS A 220 -12.96 -27.24 11.21
C HIS A 220 -12.07 -28.34 11.76
N THR A 221 -10.75 -28.16 11.74
CA THR A 221 -9.82 -29.14 12.33
C THR A 221 -9.80 -29.05 13.86
N ASP A 222 -10.04 -27.88 14.44
CA ASP A 222 -10.11 -27.68 15.89
C ASP A 222 -11.43 -28.19 16.53
N GLN A 223 -12.46 -28.42 15.71
CA GLN A 223 -13.77 -28.90 16.20
C GLN A 223 -13.97 -30.44 16.11
N GLY A 224 -13.03 -31.16 15.52
CA GLY A 224 -13.04 -32.61 15.35
C GLY A 224 -12.01 -33.30 16.22
#